data_358fdb4b3bbc73e2d9de03c25754c3cb
#
_entry.id   358fdb4b3bbc73e2d9de03c25754c3cb
#
_cell.length_a   1.000
_cell.length_b   1.000
_cell.length_c   1.000
_cell.angle_alpha   90.00
_cell.angle_beta   90.00
_cell.angle_gamma   90.00
#
_symmetry.space_group_name_H-M   'P 1'
#
loop_
_entity.id
_entity.type
_entity.pdbx_description
1 polymer ?
#
loop_
_entity_poly.entity_id
_entity_poly.type
_entity_poly.pdbx_seq_one_letter_code
_entity_poly.pdbx_strand_id
1 'polypeptide(L)'
;PAGDLEKLRAAVLYGADAVYAGTPDLSLRTRSGFGVDELREGIEFAHAHGKRVYLTLNLFSHNRDVEKLPGFIETLRAMRPDGVIVADLGVFHYLREHAPELELHVSTQANAVSWLTVKSWEREGAALCVLAREVSFEEVKEIREKCQKIRLETFVHGSMCMTYSGRCLLSNYMAERGANQGSCAHSCRWKYQLKIAAPDGSIGTIEINDQNMSDFQFFLEEEFRPGQLYPIEEDEHGSYNLNSKDLCLMPRLAEVLSSGLDSLKVEGRNKSAYYVAVVGRAYRLAIDAYYADSKNFDPNPYLAELSTVASRGYTLGFHDGRLDSTGHDYEGGQSLSDFEFGGVIREWTATDVVVEVKNRLRAGDVLEFLPPGQLESVRLRLYEFISAETGASLEQITAGEKRAIRIPRSAFHAENELELESILPAQTVIRKAKALTAEQTSQLAQNRTSQRVELGLVDPASLTKRPVTKPAGGPVKAPKLGAEGCCGLGCNGCLPFWNDEKYEKARTQLVASK
;
A
#
# COMPACT_ATOMS: atom_id res chain seq x y z
N PRO A 1 4.04 2.15 8.87
CA PRO A 1 2.75 1.66 9.36
C PRO A 1 2.93 0.56 10.42
N ALA A 2 2.17 0.61 11.52
CA ALA A 2 2.17 -0.46 12.50
C ALA A 2 0.73 -0.89 12.83
N GLY A 3 0.46 -2.19 12.71
CA GLY A 3 -0.81 -2.81 13.08
C GLY A 3 -0.71 -3.61 14.39
N ASP A 4 0.53 -3.85 14.87
CA ASP A 4 0.87 -4.52 16.12
C ASP A 4 2.29 -4.12 16.57
N LEU A 5 2.68 -4.56 17.77
CA LEU A 5 3.97 -4.22 18.38
C LEU A 5 5.17 -4.75 17.58
N GLU A 6 5.06 -5.94 16.97
CA GLU A 6 6.14 -6.50 16.15
C GLU A 6 6.40 -5.62 14.92
N LYS A 7 5.34 -5.13 14.26
CA LYS A 7 5.45 -4.22 13.11
C LYS A 7 5.97 -2.85 13.51
N LEU A 8 5.60 -2.36 14.70
CA LEU A 8 6.12 -1.11 15.22
C LEU A 8 7.63 -1.21 15.43
N ARG A 9 8.10 -2.24 16.10
CA ARG A 9 9.53 -2.51 16.31
C ARG A 9 10.27 -2.67 14.98
N ALA A 10 9.71 -3.42 14.03
CA ALA A 10 10.28 -3.56 12.69
C ALA A 10 10.38 -2.20 11.98
N ALA A 11 9.33 -1.36 12.01
CA ALA A 11 9.37 -0.04 11.39
C ALA A 11 10.51 0.83 11.95
N VAL A 12 10.64 0.88 13.27
CA VAL A 12 11.69 1.65 13.95
C VAL A 12 13.08 1.16 13.58
N LEU A 13 13.33 -0.13 13.67
CA LEU A 13 14.65 -0.72 13.41
C LEU A 13 15.05 -0.62 11.93
N TYR A 14 14.09 -0.69 11.01
CA TYR A 14 14.33 -0.63 9.58
C TYR A 14 14.23 0.80 9.01
N GLY A 15 14.39 1.82 9.88
CA GLY A 15 14.74 3.18 9.48
C GLY A 15 13.58 4.16 9.34
N ALA A 16 12.39 3.84 9.84
CA ALA A 16 11.33 4.82 9.95
C ALA A 16 11.73 5.94 10.94
N ASP A 17 11.49 7.20 10.59
CA ASP A 17 11.66 8.34 11.49
C ASP A 17 10.42 8.53 12.38
N ALA A 18 9.28 8.07 11.88
CA ALA A 18 8.03 8.06 12.61
C ALA A 18 7.19 6.83 12.26
N VAL A 19 6.41 6.36 13.23
CA VAL A 19 5.47 5.24 13.07
C VAL A 19 4.06 5.77 13.29
N TYR A 20 3.10 5.36 12.46
CA TYR A 20 1.70 5.59 12.76
C TYR A 20 0.99 4.27 13.10
N ALA A 21 0.19 4.31 14.15
CA ALA A 21 -0.54 3.17 14.70
C ALA A 21 -2.03 3.51 14.94
N GLY A 22 -2.87 2.49 14.95
CA GLY A 22 -4.28 2.63 15.28
C GLY A 22 -4.53 2.41 16.76
N THR A 23 -5.49 3.13 17.33
CA THR A 23 -6.02 2.84 18.65
C THR A 23 -7.15 1.83 18.58
N PRO A 24 -7.37 0.96 19.58
CA PRO A 24 -8.37 -0.08 19.53
C PRO A 24 -9.80 0.42 19.28
N ASP A 25 -10.19 1.54 19.88
CA ASP A 25 -11.59 1.99 19.94
C ASP A 25 -11.96 3.11 18.97
N LEU A 26 -11.01 3.91 18.49
CA LEU A 26 -11.30 5.15 17.72
C LEU A 26 -10.48 5.27 16.44
N SER A 27 -9.80 4.22 15.99
CA SER A 27 -9.14 4.23 14.69
C SER A 27 -9.91 3.42 13.66
N LEU A 28 -9.69 3.76 12.39
CA LEU A 28 -10.28 3.11 11.22
C LEU A 28 -10.09 1.60 11.12
N ARG A 29 -9.43 0.94 12.08
CA ARG A 29 -9.19 -0.49 12.02
C ARG A 29 -9.31 -1.09 13.42
N THR A 30 -10.53 -1.33 13.85
CA THR A 30 -10.91 -2.06 15.07
C THR A 30 -10.31 -3.47 15.19
N ARG A 31 -9.63 -3.95 14.14
CA ARG A 31 -8.88 -5.21 14.11
C ARG A 31 -7.36 -4.99 14.21
N SER A 32 -6.88 -3.81 14.57
CA SER A 32 -5.47 -3.65 14.93
C SER A 32 -5.23 -4.41 16.24
N GLY A 33 -4.26 -5.30 16.23
CA GLY A 33 -3.96 -6.18 17.35
C GLY A 33 -3.28 -5.50 18.56
N PHE A 34 -3.25 -4.14 18.63
CA PHE A 34 -2.71 -3.41 19.75
C PHE A 34 -3.70 -3.37 20.93
N GLY A 35 -3.31 -3.93 22.06
CA GLY A 35 -3.81 -3.51 23.37
C GLY A 35 -3.24 -2.14 23.76
N VAL A 36 -3.88 -1.45 24.72
CA VAL A 36 -3.38 -0.16 25.24
C VAL A 36 -1.96 -0.29 25.79
N ASP A 37 -1.68 -1.38 26.52
CA ASP A 37 -0.38 -1.62 27.12
C ASP A 37 0.71 -1.93 26.07
N GLU A 38 0.39 -2.73 25.04
CA GLU A 38 1.31 -2.98 23.94
C GLU A 38 1.61 -1.69 23.13
N LEU A 39 0.62 -0.83 22.99
CA LEU A 39 0.81 0.45 22.30
C LEU A 39 1.71 1.38 23.10
N ARG A 40 1.55 1.42 24.45
CA ARG A 40 2.44 2.16 25.35
C ARG A 40 3.87 1.64 25.26
N GLU A 41 4.07 0.32 25.35
CA GLU A 41 5.38 -0.32 25.17
C GLU A 41 6.00 0.05 23.81
N GLY A 42 5.20 0.07 22.75
CA GLY A 42 5.64 0.47 21.41
C GLY A 42 6.08 1.93 21.34
N ILE A 43 5.35 2.84 21.98
CA ILE A 43 5.71 4.27 22.05
C ILE A 43 7.03 4.44 22.83
N GLU A 44 7.17 3.81 23.98
CA GLU A 44 8.40 3.85 24.79
C GLU A 44 9.59 3.29 24.00
N PHE A 45 9.40 2.18 23.28
CA PHE A 45 10.42 1.60 22.42
C PHE A 45 10.85 2.57 21.31
N ALA A 46 9.89 3.21 20.62
CA ALA A 46 10.18 4.18 19.56
C ALA A 46 10.94 5.39 20.11
N HIS A 47 10.50 5.95 21.24
CA HIS A 47 11.14 7.08 21.90
C HIS A 47 12.58 6.74 22.36
N ALA A 48 12.82 5.53 22.87
CA ALA A 48 14.17 5.07 23.23
C ALA A 48 15.13 5.04 22.02
N HIS A 49 14.58 4.91 20.79
CA HIS A 49 15.33 4.97 19.54
C HIS A 49 15.31 6.36 18.89
N GLY A 50 14.79 7.40 19.56
CA GLY A 50 14.66 8.77 19.02
C GLY A 50 13.64 8.89 17.89
N LYS A 51 12.67 7.98 17.83
CA LYS A 51 11.62 7.94 16.77
C LYS A 51 10.28 8.39 17.34
N ARG A 52 9.40 8.87 16.47
CA ARG A 52 8.08 9.42 16.82
C ARG A 52 6.97 8.42 16.57
N VAL A 53 5.88 8.54 17.34
CA VAL A 53 4.68 7.73 17.14
C VAL A 53 3.44 8.62 17.05
N TYR A 54 2.70 8.46 15.96
CA TYR A 54 1.44 9.17 15.72
C TYR A 54 0.26 8.20 15.78
N LEU A 55 -0.75 8.55 16.58
CA LEU A 55 -1.93 7.71 16.72
C LEU A 55 -3.04 8.17 15.77
N THR A 56 -3.72 7.22 15.12
CA THR A 56 -4.80 7.55 14.19
C THR A 56 -6.14 7.61 14.89
N LEU A 57 -6.79 8.76 14.78
CA LEU A 57 -8.17 9.03 15.14
C LEU A 57 -8.91 9.55 13.89
N ASN A 58 -8.90 8.76 12.85
CA ASN A 58 -9.29 9.19 11.52
C ASN A 58 -10.59 8.53 11.02
N LEU A 59 -11.48 8.14 11.93
CA LEU A 59 -12.85 7.78 11.64
C LEU A 59 -13.64 9.03 11.24
N PHE A 60 -14.68 8.84 10.40
CA PHE A 60 -15.80 9.77 10.39
C PHE A 60 -16.65 9.48 11.62
N SER A 61 -16.55 10.36 12.62
CA SER A 61 -17.11 10.15 13.94
C SER A 61 -18.63 10.29 13.91
N HIS A 62 -19.35 9.26 14.34
CA HIS A 62 -20.76 9.35 14.66
C HIS A 62 -20.94 9.91 16.08
N ASN A 63 -22.13 10.40 16.44
CA ASN A 63 -22.40 10.95 17.78
C ASN A 63 -21.94 10.04 18.92
N ARG A 64 -22.16 8.72 18.82
CA ARG A 64 -21.68 7.71 19.78
C ARG A 64 -20.16 7.67 19.95
N ASP A 65 -19.41 8.08 18.92
CA ASP A 65 -17.94 8.09 18.95
C ASP A 65 -17.45 9.39 19.59
N VAL A 66 -18.20 10.49 19.41
CA VAL A 66 -17.92 11.78 20.05
C VAL A 66 -18.01 11.69 21.57
N GLU A 67 -18.98 10.93 22.10
CA GLU A 67 -19.15 10.71 23.54
C GLU A 67 -17.94 10.04 24.20
N LYS A 68 -17.11 9.31 23.44
CA LYS A 68 -15.91 8.65 23.95
C LYS A 68 -14.66 9.55 23.99
N LEU A 69 -14.70 10.72 23.33
CA LEU A 69 -13.52 11.58 23.18
C LEU A 69 -12.89 12.00 24.52
N PRO A 70 -13.66 12.37 25.59
CA PRO A 70 -13.05 12.74 26.86
C PRO A 70 -12.16 11.63 27.45
N GLY A 71 -12.67 10.40 27.52
CA GLY A 71 -11.90 9.26 28.04
C GLY A 71 -10.73 8.89 27.12
N PHE A 72 -10.86 9.12 25.82
CA PHE A 72 -9.77 8.90 24.87
C PHE A 72 -8.62 9.91 25.05
N ILE A 73 -8.91 11.18 25.33
CA ILE A 73 -7.89 12.19 25.64
C ILE A 73 -7.06 11.79 26.85
N GLU A 74 -7.71 11.30 27.91
CA GLU A 74 -6.98 10.81 29.10
C GLU A 74 -6.06 9.63 28.75
N THR A 75 -6.52 8.73 27.89
CA THR A 75 -5.70 7.62 27.40
C THR A 75 -4.51 8.12 26.58
N LEU A 76 -4.69 9.11 25.70
CA LEU A 76 -3.60 9.73 24.93
C LEU A 76 -2.56 10.39 25.85
N ARG A 77 -3.01 11.12 26.85
CA ARG A 77 -2.11 11.75 27.84
C ARG A 77 -1.27 10.74 28.60
N ALA A 78 -1.87 9.60 28.95
CA ALA A 78 -1.16 8.50 29.63
C ALA A 78 -0.12 7.81 28.72
N MET A 79 -0.41 7.68 27.43
CA MET A 79 0.48 7.03 26.46
C MET A 79 1.56 7.97 25.91
N ARG A 80 1.34 9.27 25.89
CA ARG A 80 2.26 10.31 25.38
C ARG A 80 2.72 10.10 23.92
N PRO A 81 1.82 9.92 22.97
CA PRO A 81 2.21 9.92 21.57
C PRO A 81 2.74 11.31 21.15
N ASP A 82 3.47 11.39 20.05
CA ASP A 82 3.97 12.65 19.51
C ASP A 82 2.86 13.47 18.81
N GLY A 83 1.75 12.85 18.46
CA GLY A 83 0.59 13.53 17.89
C GLY A 83 -0.51 12.59 17.44
N VAL A 84 -1.58 13.18 16.88
CA VAL A 84 -2.78 12.47 16.47
C VAL A 84 -3.15 12.81 15.02
N ILE A 85 -3.48 11.79 14.22
CA ILE A 85 -3.89 11.94 12.82
C ILE A 85 -5.41 11.90 12.76
N VAL A 86 -6.05 13.02 12.38
CA VAL A 86 -7.49 13.26 12.43
C VAL A 86 -8.06 13.51 11.04
N ALA A 87 -9.26 13.03 10.75
CA ALA A 87 -9.98 13.29 9.49
C ALA A 87 -11.20 14.17 9.65
N ASP A 88 -11.85 14.10 10.81
CA ASP A 88 -13.08 14.80 11.13
C ASP A 88 -12.80 16.20 11.69
N LEU A 89 -13.42 17.23 11.11
CA LEU A 89 -13.19 18.62 11.50
C LEU A 89 -13.68 18.91 12.94
N GLY A 90 -14.80 18.32 13.33
CA GLY A 90 -15.33 18.50 14.69
C GLY A 90 -14.41 17.89 15.74
N VAL A 91 -13.90 16.68 15.48
CA VAL A 91 -12.91 16.02 16.35
C VAL A 91 -11.61 16.81 16.40
N PHE A 92 -11.16 17.38 15.27
CA PHE A 92 -9.97 18.23 15.22
C PHE A 92 -10.10 19.43 16.15
N HIS A 93 -11.21 20.17 16.08
CA HIS A 93 -11.47 21.31 16.96
C HIS A 93 -11.60 20.89 18.42
N TYR A 94 -12.29 19.78 18.69
CA TYR A 94 -12.44 19.26 20.04
C TYR A 94 -11.07 18.94 20.68
N LEU A 95 -10.18 18.24 19.93
CA LEU A 95 -8.83 17.94 20.42
C LEU A 95 -7.99 19.21 20.61
N ARG A 96 -8.10 20.18 19.71
CA ARG A 96 -7.39 21.46 19.83
C ARG A 96 -7.78 22.25 21.08
N GLU A 97 -9.05 22.17 21.49
CA GLU A 97 -9.56 22.81 22.69
C GLU A 97 -9.19 22.06 23.98
N HIS A 98 -9.33 20.72 23.96
CA HIS A 98 -9.24 19.91 25.18
C HIS A 98 -7.88 19.22 25.37
N ALA A 99 -7.04 19.15 24.34
CA ALA A 99 -5.70 18.56 24.37
C ALA A 99 -4.71 19.37 23.51
N PRO A 100 -4.52 20.68 23.79
CA PRO A 100 -3.69 21.58 22.97
C PRO A 100 -2.21 21.20 22.96
N GLU A 101 -1.78 20.34 23.85
CA GLU A 101 -0.42 19.77 23.92
C GLU A 101 -0.13 18.76 22.81
N LEU A 102 -1.18 18.19 22.17
CA LEU A 102 -1.03 17.19 21.12
C LEU A 102 -0.81 17.86 19.75
N GLU A 103 0.15 17.37 19.02
CA GLU A 103 0.34 17.76 17.63
C GLU A 103 -0.75 17.12 16.75
N LEU A 104 -1.51 17.94 16.00
CA LEU A 104 -2.61 17.46 15.17
C LEU A 104 -2.20 17.41 13.70
N HIS A 105 -2.33 16.23 13.11
CA HIS A 105 -2.10 15.97 11.69
C HIS A 105 -3.42 15.72 10.96
N VAL A 106 -3.56 16.30 9.78
CA VAL A 106 -4.72 16.05 8.92
C VAL A 106 -4.54 14.74 8.16
N SER A 107 -5.48 13.82 8.31
CA SER A 107 -5.49 12.54 7.61
C SER A 107 -5.72 12.72 6.11
N THR A 108 -5.16 11.83 5.29
CA THR A 108 -5.51 11.69 3.86
C THR A 108 -7.02 11.51 3.62
N GLN A 109 -7.77 11.05 4.61
CA GLN A 109 -9.22 10.88 4.53
C GLN A 109 -10.01 12.19 4.59
N ALA A 110 -9.37 13.28 4.97
CA ALA A 110 -9.92 14.63 4.80
C ALA A 110 -9.89 15.07 3.32
N ASN A 111 -9.29 14.27 2.43
CA ASN A 111 -9.20 14.49 0.98
C ASN A 111 -8.66 15.87 0.60
N ALA A 112 -7.54 16.26 1.21
CA ALA A 112 -6.86 17.51 0.87
C ALA A 112 -6.18 17.37 -0.50
N VAL A 113 -6.82 17.91 -1.56
CA VAL A 113 -6.37 17.85 -2.96
C VAL A 113 -5.96 19.21 -3.51
N SER A 114 -6.12 20.30 -2.76
CA SER A 114 -5.82 21.66 -3.23
C SER A 114 -5.10 22.49 -2.17
N TRP A 115 -4.31 23.47 -2.63
CA TRP A 115 -3.63 24.41 -1.75
C TRP A 115 -4.62 25.19 -0.88
N LEU A 116 -5.84 25.46 -1.35
CA LEU A 116 -6.82 26.20 -0.57
C LEU A 116 -7.32 25.40 0.64
N THR A 117 -7.56 24.10 0.45
CA THR A 117 -7.90 23.16 1.53
C THR A 117 -6.75 23.04 2.54
N VAL A 118 -5.50 22.87 2.05
CA VAL A 118 -4.31 22.80 2.91
C VAL A 118 -4.12 24.09 3.69
N LYS A 119 -4.35 25.26 3.04
CA LYS A 119 -4.28 26.57 3.67
C LYS A 119 -5.34 26.77 4.75
N SER A 120 -6.50 26.18 4.57
CA SER A 120 -7.55 26.20 5.61
C SER A 120 -7.10 25.40 6.83
N TRP A 121 -6.56 24.20 6.64
CA TRP A 121 -6.02 23.41 7.74
C TRP A 121 -4.83 24.08 8.44
N GLU A 122 -3.97 24.79 7.68
CA GLU A 122 -2.88 25.59 8.25
C GLU A 122 -3.44 26.68 9.18
N ARG A 123 -4.52 27.38 8.78
CA ARG A 123 -5.20 28.41 9.60
C ARG A 123 -5.84 27.81 10.84
N GLU A 124 -6.38 26.60 10.72
CA GLU A 124 -6.94 25.87 11.86
C GLU A 124 -5.86 25.35 12.82
N GLY A 125 -4.57 25.50 12.51
CA GLY A 125 -3.49 25.13 13.40
C GLY A 125 -3.04 23.67 13.25
N ALA A 126 -3.35 23.01 12.13
CA ALA A 126 -2.78 21.70 11.83
C ALA A 126 -1.26 21.81 11.63
N ALA A 127 -0.52 20.90 12.24
CA ALA A 127 0.93 20.86 12.15
C ALA A 127 1.42 20.17 10.87
N LEU A 128 0.63 19.22 10.35
CA LEU A 128 0.94 18.45 9.14
C LEU A 128 -0.35 18.09 8.39
N CYS A 129 -0.30 18.14 7.07
CA CYS A 129 -1.37 17.67 6.20
C CYS A 129 -0.90 16.51 5.32
N VAL A 130 -1.56 15.35 5.48
CA VAL A 130 -1.38 14.21 4.58
C VAL A 130 -2.21 14.46 3.34
N LEU A 131 -1.56 14.72 2.22
CA LEU A 131 -2.22 14.96 0.94
C LEU A 131 -2.97 13.70 0.47
N ALA A 132 -4.02 13.90 -0.30
CA ALA A 132 -4.71 12.81 -0.96
C ALA A 132 -3.79 12.17 -2.02
N ARG A 133 -4.00 10.87 -2.31
CA ARG A 133 -3.19 10.13 -3.29
C ARG A 133 -3.45 10.56 -4.74
N GLU A 134 -4.50 11.33 -4.93
CA GLU A 134 -4.97 11.85 -6.20
C GLU A 134 -4.25 13.14 -6.64
N VAL A 135 -3.31 13.64 -5.81
CA VAL A 135 -2.54 14.86 -6.08
C VAL A 135 -1.30 14.53 -6.93
N SER A 136 -1.11 15.27 -8.02
CA SER A 136 0.04 15.17 -8.90
C SER A 136 1.29 15.85 -8.32
N PHE A 137 2.47 15.57 -8.88
CA PHE A 137 3.72 16.25 -8.47
C PHE A 137 3.68 17.76 -8.71
N GLU A 138 3.03 18.21 -9.77
CA GLU A 138 2.88 19.63 -10.07
C GLU A 138 2.02 20.32 -9.00
N GLU A 139 0.91 19.71 -8.63
CA GLU A 139 0.03 20.20 -7.57
C GLU A 139 0.73 20.20 -6.20
N VAL A 140 1.56 19.19 -5.88
CA VAL A 140 2.37 19.18 -4.64
C VAL A 140 3.26 20.41 -4.57
N LYS A 141 3.97 20.74 -5.66
CA LYS A 141 4.84 21.94 -5.73
C LYS A 141 4.04 23.24 -5.54
N GLU A 142 2.88 23.36 -6.22
CA GLU A 142 2.00 24.51 -6.06
C GLU A 142 1.47 24.64 -4.62
N ILE A 143 1.08 23.51 -4.00
CA ILE A 143 0.63 23.49 -2.60
C ILE A 143 1.75 23.97 -1.69
N ARG A 144 2.98 23.50 -1.88
CA ARG A 144 4.14 23.93 -1.07
C ARG A 144 4.43 25.41 -1.22
N GLU A 145 4.38 25.95 -2.42
CA GLU A 145 4.60 27.37 -2.67
C GLU A 145 3.60 28.26 -1.90
N LYS A 146 2.35 27.84 -1.84
CA LYS A 146 1.25 28.61 -1.19
C LYS A 146 1.08 28.33 0.30
N CYS A 147 1.53 27.17 0.78
CA CYS A 147 1.37 26.69 2.17
C CYS A 147 2.74 26.40 2.79
N GLN A 148 3.42 27.44 3.30
CA GLN A 148 4.82 27.34 3.74
C GLN A 148 5.00 26.97 5.22
N LYS A 149 3.95 27.07 6.04
CA LYS A 149 4.02 26.85 7.49
C LYS A 149 3.63 25.43 7.90
N ILE A 150 2.64 24.84 7.23
CA ILE A 150 2.20 23.47 7.49
C ILE A 150 3.14 22.46 6.83
N ARG A 151 3.47 21.39 7.53
CA ARG A 151 4.22 20.28 6.94
C ARG A 151 3.33 19.48 6.00
N LEU A 152 3.91 19.01 4.90
CA LEU A 152 3.23 18.21 3.88
C LEU A 152 3.74 16.78 3.88
N GLU A 153 2.83 15.84 3.86
CA GLU A 153 3.12 14.41 3.75
C GLU A 153 2.35 13.80 2.57
N THR A 154 2.98 12.90 1.81
CA THR A 154 2.31 12.11 0.77
C THR A 154 2.61 10.62 0.93
N PHE A 155 1.69 9.77 0.42
CA PHE A 155 1.97 8.35 0.31
C PHE A 155 2.95 8.08 -0.84
N VAL A 156 3.96 7.26 -0.57
CA VAL A 156 4.98 6.86 -1.56
C VAL A 156 4.94 5.38 -1.87
N HIS A 157 4.26 4.57 -1.05
CA HIS A 157 4.21 3.13 -1.23
C HIS A 157 2.98 2.49 -0.60
N GLY A 158 2.48 1.43 -1.23
CA GLY A 158 1.44 0.55 -0.70
C GLY A 158 0.11 0.62 -1.43
N SER A 159 -0.92 0.07 -0.83
CA SER A 159 -2.21 -0.17 -1.51
C SER A 159 -2.89 1.11 -1.97
N MET A 160 -3.35 1.10 -3.23
CA MET A 160 -4.23 2.12 -3.80
C MET A 160 -5.71 1.73 -3.63
N CYS A 161 -6.60 2.72 -3.64
CA CYS A 161 -8.05 2.56 -3.67
C CYS A 161 -8.62 2.94 -5.04
N MET A 162 -9.76 2.32 -5.42
CA MET A 162 -10.53 2.69 -6.60
C MET A 162 -11.34 3.99 -6.42
N THR A 163 -11.44 4.47 -5.21
CA THR A 163 -12.17 5.68 -4.82
C THR A 163 -11.27 6.58 -4.02
N TYR A 164 -11.67 7.84 -3.84
CA TYR A 164 -11.00 8.71 -2.87
C TYR A 164 -10.82 8.00 -1.54
N SER A 165 -9.66 8.19 -0.92
CA SER A 165 -9.25 7.49 0.30
C SER A 165 -10.31 7.60 1.40
N GLY A 166 -10.82 6.45 1.86
CA GLY A 166 -11.83 6.37 2.92
C GLY A 166 -13.27 6.67 2.50
N ARG A 167 -13.56 6.97 1.23
CA ARG A 167 -14.90 7.34 0.74
C ARG A 167 -15.59 6.26 -0.10
N CYS A 168 -15.18 5.02 0.05
CA CYS A 168 -15.76 3.88 -0.67
C CYS A 168 -17.01 3.36 0.04
N LEU A 169 -18.14 3.35 -0.67
CA LEU A 169 -19.39 2.73 -0.22
C LEU A 169 -19.51 1.27 -0.63
N LEU A 170 -18.73 0.79 -1.61
CA LEU A 170 -18.84 -0.58 -2.12
C LEU A 170 -18.63 -1.62 -1.02
N SER A 171 -17.66 -1.43 -0.14
CA SER A 171 -17.42 -2.32 0.98
C SER A 171 -18.58 -2.35 2.00
N ASN A 172 -19.21 -1.20 2.21
CA ASN A 172 -20.39 -1.13 3.08
C ASN A 172 -21.59 -1.82 2.45
N TYR A 173 -21.83 -1.57 1.16
CA TYR A 173 -22.94 -2.15 0.40
C TYR A 173 -22.81 -3.69 0.29
N MET A 174 -21.61 -4.19 -0.02
CA MET A 174 -21.38 -5.62 -0.28
C MET A 174 -21.17 -6.47 0.98
N ALA A 175 -20.75 -5.87 2.08
CA ALA A 175 -20.30 -6.62 3.26
C ALA A 175 -20.71 -5.99 4.60
N GLU A 176 -21.51 -4.93 4.59
CA GLU A 176 -21.87 -4.14 5.79
C GLU A 176 -20.64 -3.65 6.58
N ARG A 177 -19.51 -3.43 5.86
CA ARG A 177 -18.23 -3.04 6.41
C ARG A 177 -17.81 -1.70 5.85
N GLY A 178 -17.94 -0.64 6.66
CA GLY A 178 -17.60 0.72 6.27
C GLY A 178 -16.11 0.90 6.00
N ALA A 179 -15.74 1.28 4.78
CA ALA A 179 -14.36 1.57 4.42
C ALA A 179 -13.83 2.79 5.21
N ASN A 180 -14.69 3.76 5.47
CA ASN A 180 -14.40 4.95 6.27
C ASN A 180 -14.37 4.67 7.79
N GLN A 181 -14.86 3.51 8.22
CA GLN A 181 -14.76 3.02 9.60
C GLN A 181 -13.64 1.99 9.78
N GLY A 182 -12.72 1.89 8.82
CA GLY A 182 -11.55 1.02 8.87
C GLY A 182 -11.81 -0.46 8.68
N SER A 183 -13.03 -0.82 8.37
CA SER A 183 -13.45 -2.21 8.18
C SER A 183 -13.56 -2.61 6.71
N CYS A 184 -12.81 -1.97 5.80
CA CYS A 184 -12.88 -2.26 4.38
C CYS A 184 -12.72 -3.76 4.09
N ALA A 185 -13.72 -4.34 3.42
CA ALA A 185 -13.72 -5.75 3.04
C ALA A 185 -12.91 -6.02 1.77
N HIS A 186 -12.40 -4.96 1.13
CA HIS A 186 -11.75 -5.03 -0.18
C HIS A 186 -12.66 -5.63 -1.27
N SER A 187 -13.95 -5.29 -1.25
CA SER A 187 -14.95 -5.85 -2.17
C SER A 187 -14.61 -5.60 -3.65
N CYS A 188 -13.91 -4.50 -3.96
CA CYS A 188 -13.39 -4.24 -5.30
C CYS A 188 -12.36 -5.28 -5.80
N ARG A 189 -11.94 -6.20 -4.95
CA ARG A 189 -10.95 -7.26 -5.22
C ARG A 189 -11.55 -8.66 -5.06
N TRP A 190 -12.88 -8.75 -4.84
CA TRP A 190 -13.56 -10.03 -4.75
C TRP A 190 -13.76 -10.61 -6.13
N LYS A 191 -13.93 -11.91 -6.18
CA LYS A 191 -14.30 -12.65 -7.36
C LYS A 191 -15.78 -12.42 -7.65
N TYR A 192 -16.09 -12.11 -8.89
CA TYR A 192 -17.44 -11.93 -9.37
C TYR A 192 -17.68 -12.90 -10.51
N GLN A 193 -18.84 -13.57 -10.51
CA GLN A 193 -19.27 -14.40 -11.65
C GLN A 193 -20.26 -13.61 -12.50
N LEU A 194 -20.03 -13.61 -13.80
CA LEU A 194 -21.00 -13.06 -14.75
C LEU A 194 -22.22 -14.02 -14.80
N LYS A 195 -23.41 -13.49 -14.53
CA LYS A 195 -24.68 -14.20 -14.65
C LYS A 195 -25.52 -13.55 -15.73
N ILE A 196 -26.15 -14.34 -16.59
CA ILE A 196 -27.06 -13.84 -17.61
C ILE A 196 -28.48 -14.26 -17.23
N ALA A 197 -29.40 -13.30 -17.21
CA ALA A 197 -30.84 -13.57 -17.14
C ALA A 197 -31.39 -13.74 -18.55
N ALA A 198 -31.98 -14.88 -18.85
CA ALA A 198 -32.70 -15.12 -20.10
C ALA A 198 -34.08 -14.42 -20.06
N PRO A 199 -34.71 -14.18 -21.22
CA PRO A 199 -36.04 -13.53 -21.28
C PRO A 199 -37.16 -14.25 -20.51
N ASP A 200 -37.00 -15.54 -20.25
CA ASP A 200 -37.91 -16.35 -19.45
C ASP A 200 -37.71 -16.20 -17.93
N GLY A 201 -36.74 -15.35 -17.50
CA GLY A 201 -36.39 -15.12 -16.12
C GLY A 201 -35.42 -16.16 -15.53
N SER A 202 -34.99 -17.15 -16.30
CA SER A 202 -33.95 -18.08 -15.86
C SER A 202 -32.60 -17.36 -15.78
N ILE A 203 -31.82 -17.65 -14.73
CA ILE A 203 -30.49 -17.09 -14.53
C ILE A 203 -29.46 -18.20 -14.79
N GLY A 204 -28.69 -18.01 -15.86
CA GLY A 204 -27.58 -18.88 -16.22
C GLY A 204 -26.23 -18.29 -15.88
N THR A 205 -25.25 -19.16 -15.79
CA THR A 205 -23.82 -18.78 -15.83
C THR A 205 -23.32 -19.06 -17.23
N ILE A 206 -22.60 -18.13 -17.83
CA ILE A 206 -21.80 -18.50 -19.00
C ILE A 206 -20.66 -19.33 -18.43
N GLU A 207 -20.65 -20.61 -18.70
CA GLU A 207 -19.49 -21.44 -18.43
C GLU A 207 -18.48 -21.19 -19.55
N ILE A 208 -17.46 -20.43 -19.20
CA ILE A 208 -16.24 -20.36 -19.99
C ILE A 208 -15.39 -21.52 -19.50
N ASN A 209 -15.02 -22.39 -20.40
CA ASN A 209 -14.21 -23.55 -20.11
C ASN A 209 -12.94 -23.53 -21.00
N ASP A 210 -11.97 -24.40 -20.71
CA ASP A 210 -10.69 -24.46 -21.43
C ASP A 210 -10.82 -24.64 -22.95
N GLN A 211 -11.99 -25.04 -23.43
CA GLN A 211 -12.26 -25.26 -24.86
C GLN A 211 -12.77 -24.00 -25.56
N ASN A 212 -13.37 -23.07 -24.85
CA ASN A 212 -13.95 -21.84 -25.44
C ASN A 212 -13.37 -20.53 -24.87
N MET A 213 -12.51 -20.60 -23.85
CA MET A 213 -11.94 -19.41 -23.18
C MET A 213 -11.09 -18.56 -24.13
N SER A 214 -10.40 -19.19 -25.10
CA SER A 214 -9.59 -18.50 -26.11
C SER A 214 -10.42 -17.76 -27.16
N ASP A 215 -11.71 -18.04 -27.28
CA ASP A 215 -12.57 -17.51 -28.31
C ASP A 215 -13.29 -16.23 -27.89
N PHE A 216 -13.27 -15.90 -26.57
CA PHE A 216 -13.99 -14.77 -26.01
C PHE A 216 -13.08 -13.85 -25.20
N GLN A 217 -13.13 -12.56 -25.50
CA GLN A 217 -12.62 -11.51 -24.64
C GLN A 217 -13.80 -10.67 -24.16
N PHE A 218 -13.88 -10.47 -22.85
CA PHE A 218 -14.95 -9.68 -22.24
C PHE A 218 -14.44 -8.30 -21.88
N PHE A 219 -15.28 -7.31 -22.15
CA PHE A 219 -14.98 -5.92 -21.85
C PHE A 219 -16.19 -5.27 -21.21
N LEU A 220 -15.94 -4.34 -20.30
CA LEU A 220 -16.91 -3.33 -19.89
C LEU A 220 -16.79 -2.14 -20.82
N GLU A 221 -17.91 -1.69 -21.37
CA GLU A 221 -18.01 -0.44 -22.09
C GLU A 221 -18.95 0.49 -21.31
N GLU A 222 -18.49 1.69 -21.02
CA GLU A 222 -19.30 2.67 -20.31
C GLU A 222 -20.15 3.48 -21.31
N GLU A 223 -21.44 3.65 -21.00
CA GLU A 223 -22.45 4.27 -21.89
C GLU A 223 -22.00 5.60 -22.50
N PHE A 224 -21.28 6.42 -21.73
CA PHE A 224 -20.85 7.75 -22.17
C PHE A 224 -19.43 7.76 -22.78
N ARG A 225 -18.80 6.61 -22.92
CA ARG A 225 -17.48 6.43 -23.51
C ARG A 225 -17.47 5.27 -24.51
N PRO A 226 -18.32 5.32 -25.55
CA PRO A 226 -18.38 4.25 -26.54
C PRO A 226 -17.04 4.09 -27.24
N GLY A 227 -16.60 2.84 -27.37
CA GLY A 227 -15.30 2.47 -27.93
C GLY A 227 -14.14 2.48 -26.93
N GLN A 228 -14.35 2.90 -25.66
CA GLN A 228 -13.38 2.70 -24.60
C GLN A 228 -13.71 1.41 -23.88
N LEU A 229 -12.96 0.36 -24.19
CA LEU A 229 -13.15 -0.97 -23.64
C LEU A 229 -12.24 -1.16 -22.41
N TYR A 230 -12.83 -1.60 -21.30
CA TYR A 230 -12.12 -1.99 -20.09
C TYR A 230 -12.14 -3.51 -20.04
N PRO A 231 -10.98 -4.18 -20.16
CA PRO A 231 -10.95 -5.64 -20.15
C PRO A 231 -11.48 -6.19 -18.83
N ILE A 232 -12.26 -7.26 -18.95
CA ILE A 232 -12.62 -8.13 -17.84
C ILE A 232 -11.75 -9.36 -18.00
N GLU A 233 -10.86 -9.63 -17.07
CA GLU A 233 -10.08 -10.85 -17.06
C GLU A 233 -10.62 -11.79 -16.01
N GLU A 234 -10.64 -13.07 -16.35
CA GLU A 234 -11.08 -14.15 -15.49
C GLU A 234 -10.01 -15.23 -15.45
N ASP A 235 -9.70 -15.70 -14.27
CA ASP A 235 -8.89 -16.88 -14.05
C ASP A 235 -9.70 -17.97 -13.32
N GLU A 236 -9.10 -19.11 -13.04
CA GLU A 236 -9.72 -20.20 -12.26
C GLU A 236 -10.22 -19.74 -10.87
N HIS A 237 -9.88 -18.53 -10.48
CA HIS A 237 -10.22 -17.93 -9.20
C HIS A 237 -11.29 -16.83 -9.29
N GLY A 238 -11.69 -16.34 -10.47
CA GLY A 238 -12.77 -15.35 -10.70
C GLY A 238 -12.41 -14.16 -11.58
N SER A 239 -13.38 -13.28 -11.81
CA SER A 239 -13.24 -12.09 -12.67
C SER A 239 -12.77 -10.86 -11.89
N TYR A 240 -11.83 -10.09 -12.47
CA TYR A 240 -11.19 -8.93 -11.86
C TYR A 240 -11.43 -7.66 -12.69
N ASN A 241 -12.24 -6.73 -12.18
CA ASN A 241 -12.59 -5.51 -12.91
C ASN A 241 -12.01 -4.22 -12.31
N LEU A 242 -11.67 -4.24 -11.01
CA LEU A 242 -11.37 -3.03 -10.23
C LEU A 242 -10.13 -3.21 -9.35
N ASN A 243 -9.17 -4.03 -9.77
CA ASN A 243 -8.00 -4.41 -8.99
C ASN A 243 -6.85 -3.40 -9.20
N SER A 244 -6.83 -2.33 -8.39
CA SER A 244 -5.75 -1.32 -8.47
C SER A 244 -4.40 -1.92 -8.08
N LYS A 245 -3.35 -1.62 -8.86
CA LYS A 245 -1.95 -1.86 -8.50
C LYS A 245 -1.56 -1.11 -7.23
N ASP A 246 -0.49 -1.53 -6.60
CA ASP A 246 0.05 -0.86 -5.41
C ASP A 246 0.89 0.36 -5.83
N LEU A 247 0.80 1.46 -5.08
CA LEU A 247 1.63 2.65 -5.31
C LEU A 247 3.10 2.34 -5.03
N CYS A 248 4.00 2.80 -5.89
CA CYS A 248 5.44 2.79 -5.64
C CYS A 248 6.12 3.98 -6.32
N LEU A 249 6.54 4.97 -5.54
CA LEU A 249 7.24 6.16 -6.03
C LEU A 249 8.76 6.03 -5.97
N MET A 250 9.30 4.85 -5.70
CA MET A 250 10.76 4.62 -5.71
C MET A 250 11.43 5.06 -7.02
N PRO A 251 10.87 4.79 -8.22
CA PRO A 251 11.46 5.24 -9.49
C PRO A 251 11.55 6.77 -9.63
N ARG A 252 10.70 7.50 -8.92
CA ARG A 252 10.62 8.96 -8.94
C ARG A 252 11.07 9.59 -7.60
N LEU A 253 11.80 8.84 -6.77
CA LEU A 253 12.15 9.27 -5.41
C LEU A 253 12.92 10.59 -5.40
N ALA A 254 13.83 10.82 -6.35
CA ALA A 254 14.55 12.09 -6.46
C ALA A 254 13.61 13.29 -6.66
N GLU A 255 12.57 13.13 -7.48
CA GLU A 255 11.55 14.15 -7.70
C GLU A 255 10.69 14.35 -6.45
N VAL A 256 10.29 13.27 -5.79
CA VAL A 256 9.56 13.31 -4.51
C VAL A 256 10.34 14.11 -3.46
N LEU A 257 11.63 13.80 -3.28
CA LEU A 257 12.49 14.46 -2.29
C LEU A 257 12.76 15.93 -2.61
N SER A 258 12.71 16.32 -3.89
CA SER A 258 12.88 17.70 -4.33
C SER A 258 11.58 18.52 -4.42
N SER A 259 10.42 17.89 -4.20
CA SER A 259 9.10 18.54 -4.35
C SER A 259 8.71 19.46 -3.18
N GLY A 260 9.49 19.50 -2.09
CA GLY A 260 9.18 20.27 -0.89
C GLY A 260 8.27 19.56 0.11
N LEU A 261 8.14 18.24 0.01
CA LEU A 261 7.48 17.41 1.02
C LEU A 261 8.37 17.28 2.26
N ASP A 262 7.74 17.29 3.44
CA ASP A 262 8.42 17.14 4.74
C ASP A 262 8.43 15.68 5.21
N SER A 263 7.48 14.87 4.73
CA SER A 263 7.32 13.49 5.17
C SER A 263 6.82 12.59 4.04
N LEU A 264 7.36 11.36 4.03
CA LEU A 264 6.98 10.29 3.11
C LEU A 264 6.29 9.17 3.86
N LYS A 265 5.08 8.81 3.43
CA LYS A 265 4.23 7.84 4.12
C LYS A 265 4.15 6.51 3.38
N VAL A 266 4.36 5.42 4.11
CA VAL A 266 4.17 4.06 3.61
C VAL A 266 2.83 3.52 4.12
N GLU A 267 1.97 3.00 3.23
CA GLU A 267 0.76 2.27 3.60
C GLU A 267 1.09 0.78 3.84
N GLY A 268 0.41 0.14 4.79
CA GLY A 268 0.61 -1.29 5.03
C GLY A 268 0.32 -1.77 6.46
N ARG A 269 -0.58 -1.15 7.21
CA ARG A 269 -0.91 -1.60 8.58
C ARG A 269 -1.35 -3.06 8.68
N ASN A 270 -1.99 -3.59 7.62
CA ASN A 270 -2.45 -4.98 7.56
C ASN A 270 -1.41 -5.93 6.93
N LYS A 271 -0.28 -5.40 6.49
CA LYS A 271 0.80 -6.21 5.93
C LYS A 271 1.61 -6.87 7.07
N SER A 272 2.50 -7.80 6.72
CA SER A 272 3.38 -8.48 7.69
C SER A 272 4.53 -7.60 8.18
N ALA A 273 5.18 -7.99 9.28
CA ALA A 273 6.43 -7.35 9.72
C ALA A 273 7.54 -7.46 8.67
N TYR A 274 7.57 -8.52 7.87
CA TYR A 274 8.45 -8.67 6.71
C TYR A 274 8.26 -7.54 5.70
N TYR A 275 7.01 -7.24 5.32
CA TYR A 275 6.72 -6.13 4.43
C TYR A 275 7.19 -4.79 5.01
N VAL A 276 6.90 -4.53 6.28
CA VAL A 276 7.28 -3.28 6.94
C VAL A 276 8.81 -3.12 6.96
N ALA A 277 9.53 -4.19 7.26
CA ALA A 277 10.99 -4.22 7.28
C ALA A 277 11.60 -3.95 5.89
N VAL A 278 11.15 -4.69 4.87
CA VAL A 278 11.67 -4.55 3.49
C VAL A 278 11.40 -3.16 2.94
N VAL A 279 10.15 -2.66 3.06
CA VAL A 279 9.78 -1.35 2.53
C VAL A 279 10.46 -0.23 3.31
N GLY A 280 10.48 -0.31 4.65
CA GLY A 280 11.19 0.67 5.50
C GLY A 280 12.66 0.76 5.15
N ARG A 281 13.36 -0.39 5.08
CA ARG A 281 14.77 -0.48 4.71
C ARG A 281 15.06 0.11 3.33
N ALA A 282 14.30 -0.29 2.33
CA ALA A 282 14.52 0.16 0.97
C ALA A 282 14.37 1.68 0.85
N TYR A 283 13.31 2.27 1.41
CA TYR A 283 13.13 3.73 1.36
C TYR A 283 14.15 4.46 2.22
N ARG A 284 14.51 3.96 3.41
CA ARG A 284 15.53 4.61 4.26
C ARG A 284 16.88 4.68 3.56
N LEU A 285 17.36 3.56 3.07
CA LEU A 285 18.65 3.50 2.39
C LEU A 285 18.65 4.29 1.08
N ALA A 286 17.53 4.31 0.34
CA ALA A 286 17.41 5.12 -0.87
C ALA A 286 17.45 6.62 -0.57
N ILE A 287 16.76 7.08 0.49
CA ILE A 287 16.77 8.48 0.93
C ILE A 287 18.20 8.88 1.34
N ASP A 288 18.87 8.06 2.13
CA ASP A 288 20.23 8.33 2.59
C ASP A 288 21.21 8.38 1.42
N ALA A 289 21.10 7.46 0.46
CA ALA A 289 21.93 7.47 -0.75
C ALA A 289 21.67 8.70 -1.62
N TYR A 290 20.41 9.13 -1.77
CA TYR A 290 20.09 10.35 -2.52
C TYR A 290 20.72 11.59 -1.87
N TYR A 291 20.63 11.73 -0.55
CA TYR A 291 21.23 12.88 0.12
C TYR A 291 22.75 12.82 0.20
N ALA A 292 23.34 11.61 0.14
CA ALA A 292 24.79 11.45 0.04
C ALA A 292 25.33 11.86 -1.34
N ASP A 293 24.65 11.44 -2.42
CA ASP A 293 25.04 11.78 -3.81
C ASP A 293 23.81 11.79 -4.74
N SER A 294 23.13 12.93 -4.79
CA SER A 294 21.92 13.10 -5.60
C SER A 294 22.16 13.02 -7.11
N LYS A 295 23.40 13.28 -7.58
CA LYS A 295 23.71 13.28 -9.02
C LYS A 295 23.86 11.88 -9.58
N ASN A 296 24.36 10.94 -8.77
CA ASN A 296 24.61 9.56 -9.17
C ASN A 296 23.58 8.60 -8.54
N PHE A 297 22.49 9.11 -7.98
CA PHE A 297 21.46 8.28 -7.35
C PHE A 297 20.78 7.36 -8.35
N ASP A 298 20.83 6.05 -8.08
CA ASP A 298 20.12 5.01 -8.84
C ASP A 298 19.03 4.35 -7.96
N PRO A 299 17.74 4.46 -8.30
CA PRO A 299 16.66 3.83 -7.56
C PRO A 299 16.53 2.31 -7.79
N ASN A 300 17.18 1.75 -8.83
CA ASN A 300 16.99 0.37 -9.25
C ASN A 300 17.31 -0.69 -8.18
N PRO A 301 18.40 -0.61 -7.40
CA PRO A 301 18.68 -1.58 -6.35
C PRO A 301 17.57 -1.66 -5.29
N TYR A 302 17.02 -0.50 -4.92
CA TYR A 302 15.94 -0.41 -3.93
C TYR A 302 14.60 -0.89 -4.50
N LEU A 303 14.32 -0.63 -5.77
CA LEU A 303 13.14 -1.17 -6.45
C LEU A 303 13.21 -2.69 -6.57
N ALA A 304 14.39 -3.25 -6.83
CA ALA A 304 14.61 -4.70 -6.83
C ALA A 304 14.29 -5.31 -5.46
N GLU A 305 14.70 -4.66 -4.37
CA GLU A 305 14.35 -5.10 -3.01
C GLU A 305 12.84 -5.01 -2.75
N LEU A 306 12.18 -3.91 -3.13
CA LEU A 306 10.73 -3.77 -3.03
C LEU A 306 9.96 -4.84 -3.82
N SER A 307 10.53 -5.34 -4.91
CA SER A 307 9.92 -6.40 -5.73
C SER A 307 9.96 -7.79 -5.06
N THR A 308 10.61 -7.93 -3.90
CA THR A 308 10.64 -9.18 -3.13
C THR A 308 9.42 -9.37 -2.23
N VAL A 309 8.66 -8.32 -1.96
CA VAL A 309 7.39 -8.42 -1.21
C VAL A 309 6.21 -8.63 -2.16
N ALA A 310 5.20 -9.32 -1.66
CA ALA A 310 4.00 -9.59 -2.44
C ALA A 310 3.24 -8.29 -2.75
N SER A 311 3.11 -7.99 -4.05
CA SER A 311 2.37 -6.85 -4.59
C SER A 311 1.52 -7.29 -5.79
N ARG A 312 0.61 -6.43 -6.22
CA ARG A 312 -0.21 -6.60 -7.45
C ARG A 312 0.39 -5.86 -8.64
N GLY A 313 1.71 -5.79 -8.69
CA GLY A 313 2.40 -4.84 -9.54
C GLY A 313 2.39 -3.43 -8.93
N TYR A 314 3.21 -2.54 -9.49
CA TYR A 314 3.37 -1.17 -9.00
C TYR A 314 2.90 -0.15 -10.04
N THR A 315 2.40 0.99 -9.55
CA THR A 315 2.02 2.15 -10.33
C THR A 315 2.55 3.41 -9.67
N LEU A 316 2.76 4.46 -10.47
CA LEU A 316 3.04 5.81 -9.95
C LEU A 316 1.78 6.51 -9.43
N GLY A 317 0.61 5.87 -9.56
CA GLY A 317 -0.67 6.45 -9.16
C GLY A 317 -1.01 7.69 -9.98
N PHE A 318 -1.46 8.75 -9.32
CA PHE A 318 -1.84 10.00 -9.95
C PHE A 318 -0.68 11.02 -10.04
N HIS A 319 0.53 10.65 -9.61
CA HIS A 319 1.65 11.60 -9.54
C HIS A 319 2.11 12.13 -10.91
N ASP A 320 1.94 11.35 -11.97
CA ASP A 320 2.16 11.80 -13.36
C ASP A 320 0.88 12.31 -14.05
N GLY A 321 -0.18 12.57 -13.28
CA GLY A 321 -1.47 13.03 -13.77
C GLY A 321 -2.56 11.97 -13.65
N ARG A 322 -3.46 11.89 -14.64
CA ARG A 322 -4.61 10.99 -14.58
C ARG A 322 -4.20 9.52 -14.69
N LEU A 323 -4.67 8.72 -13.73
CA LEU A 323 -4.54 7.26 -13.79
C LEU A 323 -5.32 6.70 -14.99
N ASP A 324 -4.68 5.84 -15.76
CA ASP A 324 -5.28 5.11 -16.89
C ASP A 324 -5.42 3.61 -16.58
N SER A 325 -5.74 2.81 -17.59
CA SER A 325 -5.90 1.36 -17.48
C SER A 325 -4.62 0.65 -17.00
N THR A 326 -3.43 1.24 -17.18
CA THR A 326 -2.17 0.63 -16.74
C THR A 326 -2.02 0.62 -15.22
N GLY A 327 -2.78 1.45 -14.50
CA GLY A 327 -2.84 1.47 -13.03
C GLY A 327 -3.62 0.32 -12.40
N HIS A 328 -4.16 -0.59 -13.22
CA HIS A 328 -4.94 -1.75 -12.77
C HIS A 328 -4.23 -3.05 -13.14
N ASP A 329 -4.39 -4.05 -12.28
CA ASP A 329 -3.93 -5.42 -12.53
C ASP A 329 -5.10 -6.24 -13.07
N TYR A 330 -5.02 -6.59 -14.34
CA TYR A 330 -6.01 -7.41 -15.03
C TYR A 330 -5.53 -8.87 -15.18
N GLU A 331 -4.23 -9.15 -14.96
CA GLU A 331 -3.61 -10.46 -15.24
C GLU A 331 -3.70 -11.45 -14.06
N GLY A 332 -4.30 -11.08 -12.93
CA GLY A 332 -4.53 -12.02 -11.85
C GLY A 332 -4.63 -11.39 -10.46
N GLY A 333 -5.55 -11.88 -9.65
CA GLY A 333 -5.76 -11.42 -8.27
C GLY A 333 -4.71 -11.91 -7.27
N GLN A 334 -3.68 -12.64 -7.70
CA GLN A 334 -2.66 -13.17 -6.82
C GLN A 334 -1.44 -12.26 -6.76
N SER A 335 -1.13 -11.78 -5.56
CA SER A 335 0.15 -11.14 -5.29
C SER A 335 1.24 -12.21 -5.31
N LEU A 336 2.02 -12.25 -6.39
CA LEU A 336 3.16 -13.17 -6.50
C LEU A 336 4.39 -12.58 -5.82
N SER A 337 5.14 -13.44 -5.14
CA SER A 337 6.45 -13.12 -4.58
C SER A 337 7.32 -14.36 -4.62
N ASP A 338 8.59 -14.20 -4.94
CA ASP A 338 9.61 -15.25 -4.90
C ASP A 338 10.17 -15.50 -3.49
N PHE A 339 9.76 -14.71 -2.52
CA PHE A 339 10.15 -14.88 -1.12
C PHE A 339 8.93 -15.02 -0.20
N GLU A 340 9.16 -15.66 0.93
CA GLU A 340 8.22 -15.74 2.03
C GLU A 340 8.88 -15.35 3.35
N PHE A 341 8.07 -14.88 4.29
CA PHE A 341 8.50 -14.51 5.62
C PHE A 341 8.93 -15.76 6.38
N GLY A 342 10.23 -15.97 6.57
CA GLY A 342 10.81 -17.16 7.21
C GLY A 342 10.79 -17.08 8.72
N GLY A 343 11.19 -15.94 9.30
CA GLY A 343 11.30 -15.80 10.74
C GLY A 343 11.81 -14.44 11.21
N VAL A 344 12.02 -14.32 12.52
CA VAL A 344 12.55 -13.13 13.18
C VAL A 344 13.58 -13.58 14.23
N ILE A 345 14.74 -12.94 14.28
CA ILE A 345 15.69 -13.10 15.38
C ILE A 345 15.06 -12.58 16.66
N ARG A 346 15.00 -13.40 17.70
CA ARG A 346 14.53 -12.96 19.03
C ARG A 346 15.67 -12.58 19.94
N GLU A 347 16.73 -13.37 19.94
CA GLU A 347 17.92 -13.11 20.76
C GLU A 347 19.16 -13.80 20.21
N TRP A 348 20.31 -13.33 20.60
CA TRP A 348 21.60 -13.97 20.47
C TRP A 348 22.03 -14.50 21.85
N THR A 349 22.29 -15.80 21.93
CA THR A 349 22.91 -16.41 23.12
C THR A 349 24.42 -16.53 22.94
N ALA A 350 25.14 -17.05 23.91
CA ALA A 350 26.57 -17.27 23.78
C ALA A 350 26.93 -18.24 22.64
N THR A 351 26.04 -19.19 22.29
CA THR A 351 26.31 -20.27 21.34
C THR A 351 25.42 -20.24 20.11
N ASP A 352 24.25 -19.62 20.20
CA ASP A 352 23.18 -19.75 19.17
C ASP A 352 22.50 -18.41 18.89
N VAL A 353 21.83 -18.35 17.76
CA VAL A 353 20.76 -17.38 17.50
C VAL A 353 19.40 -18.05 17.62
N VAL A 354 18.49 -17.41 18.37
CA VAL A 354 17.11 -17.86 18.53
C VAL A 354 16.24 -17.17 17.50
N VAL A 355 15.62 -17.97 16.63
CA VAL A 355 14.76 -17.50 15.55
C VAL A 355 13.33 -17.98 15.77
N GLU A 356 12.40 -17.05 15.95
CA GLU A 356 10.97 -17.36 15.89
C GLU A 356 10.55 -17.64 14.45
N VAL A 357 9.90 -18.77 14.24
CA VAL A 357 9.53 -19.28 12.93
C VAL A 357 8.18 -18.72 12.49
N LYS A 358 8.16 -18.03 11.34
CA LYS A 358 6.94 -17.41 10.77
C LYS A 358 6.36 -18.18 9.58
N ASN A 359 7.14 -19.12 9.03
CA ASN A 359 6.69 -20.04 7.98
C ASN A 359 7.42 -21.37 8.13
N ARG A 360 7.07 -22.38 7.32
CA ARG A 360 7.74 -23.67 7.35
C ARG A 360 9.23 -23.54 6.98
N LEU A 361 10.11 -24.05 7.83
CA LEU A 361 11.54 -24.19 7.56
C LEU A 361 11.92 -25.67 7.51
N ARG A 362 12.87 -26.00 6.64
CA ARG A 362 13.41 -27.34 6.43
C ARG A 362 14.93 -27.30 6.38
N ALA A 363 15.57 -28.39 6.76
CA ALA A 363 16.99 -28.59 6.46
C ALA A 363 17.24 -28.45 4.94
N GLY A 364 18.28 -27.70 4.58
CA GLY A 364 18.60 -27.36 3.19
C GLY A 364 18.02 -26.02 2.71
N ASP A 365 17.04 -25.42 3.37
CA ASP A 365 16.54 -24.11 3.03
C ASP A 365 17.64 -23.05 3.09
N VAL A 366 17.60 -22.08 2.17
CA VAL A 366 18.46 -20.90 2.20
C VAL A 366 17.68 -19.76 2.85
N LEU A 367 18.16 -19.30 3.99
CA LEU A 367 17.64 -18.17 4.72
C LEU A 367 18.40 -16.90 4.35
N GLU A 368 17.72 -15.81 4.17
CA GLU A 368 18.28 -14.48 4.00
C GLU A 368 17.88 -13.61 5.21
N PHE A 369 18.86 -13.30 6.03
CA PHE A 369 18.74 -12.35 7.14
C PHE A 369 18.90 -10.95 6.58
N LEU A 370 17.96 -10.06 6.89
CA LEU A 370 17.88 -8.73 6.32
C LEU A 370 18.43 -7.69 7.30
N PRO A 371 19.71 -7.27 7.19
CA PRO A 371 20.26 -6.24 8.09
C PRO A 371 19.49 -4.92 7.93
N PRO A 372 19.18 -4.20 9.02
CA PRO A 372 18.49 -2.91 8.92
C PRO A 372 19.29 -1.83 8.18
N GLY A 373 20.61 -1.80 8.37
CA GLY A 373 21.49 -0.73 7.90
C GLY A 373 22.10 -0.91 6.51
N GLN A 374 21.79 -2.00 5.82
CA GLN A 374 22.34 -2.26 4.47
C GLN A 374 21.37 -3.05 3.61
N LEU A 375 21.52 -2.95 2.28
CA LEU A 375 20.64 -3.64 1.34
C LEU A 375 21.02 -5.11 1.14
N GLU A 376 22.31 -5.43 1.26
CA GLU A 376 22.81 -6.79 1.12
C GLU A 376 22.35 -7.67 2.29
N SER A 377 21.83 -8.85 1.98
CA SER A 377 21.37 -9.82 2.98
C SER A 377 22.48 -10.78 3.36
N VAL A 378 22.47 -11.21 4.63
CA VAL A 378 23.33 -12.31 5.10
C VAL A 378 22.64 -13.64 4.78
N ARG A 379 23.28 -14.48 3.97
CA ARG A 379 22.71 -15.75 3.54
C ARG A 379 23.25 -16.91 4.37
N LEU A 380 22.34 -17.77 4.80
CA LEU A 380 22.65 -18.98 5.53
C LEU A 380 21.89 -20.17 4.93
N ARG A 381 22.58 -21.27 4.62
CA ARG A 381 21.93 -22.55 4.34
C ARG A 381 21.70 -23.28 5.65
N LEU A 382 20.43 -23.54 5.96
CA LEU A 382 20.00 -24.16 7.21
C LEU A 382 20.22 -25.68 7.13
N TYR A 383 21.33 -26.19 7.67
CA TYR A 383 21.59 -27.62 7.70
C TYR A 383 21.12 -28.26 9.00
N GLU A 384 21.49 -27.67 10.13
CA GLU A 384 21.20 -28.16 11.47
C GLU A 384 20.51 -27.08 12.28
N PHE A 385 19.47 -27.45 12.94
CA PHE A 385 18.77 -26.60 13.90
C PHE A 385 18.01 -27.44 14.92
N ILE A 386 17.85 -26.89 16.10
CA ILE A 386 17.17 -27.54 17.20
C ILE A 386 15.91 -26.75 17.62
N SER A 387 14.93 -27.45 18.16
CA SER A 387 13.81 -26.81 18.81
C SER A 387 14.30 -25.98 20.01
N ALA A 388 13.94 -24.70 20.07
CA ALA A 388 14.29 -23.86 21.22
C ALA A 388 13.59 -24.31 22.51
N GLU A 389 12.43 -24.97 22.39
CA GLU A 389 11.62 -25.45 23.49
C GLU A 389 12.13 -26.80 24.05
N THR A 390 12.40 -27.77 23.15
CA THR A 390 12.69 -29.14 23.56
C THR A 390 14.17 -29.51 23.49
N GLY A 391 14.99 -28.71 22.79
CA GLY A 391 16.38 -29.02 22.47
C GLY A 391 16.58 -30.16 21.47
N ALA A 392 15.51 -30.70 20.90
CA ALA A 392 15.58 -31.78 19.94
C ALA A 392 16.05 -31.25 18.57
N SER A 393 16.90 -32.03 17.89
CA SER A 393 17.26 -31.77 16.49
C SER A 393 16.05 -31.95 15.60
N LEU A 394 15.89 -31.05 14.62
CA LEU A 394 14.73 -31.00 13.72
C LEU A 394 15.18 -31.03 12.27
N GLU A 395 14.46 -31.78 11.43
CA GLU A 395 14.59 -31.70 9.97
C GLU A 395 13.65 -30.67 9.34
N GLN A 396 12.52 -30.38 10.03
CA GLN A 396 11.57 -29.36 9.65
C GLN A 396 10.79 -28.82 10.84
N ILE A 397 10.30 -27.60 10.70
CA ILE A 397 9.40 -26.96 11.65
C ILE A 397 8.37 -26.10 10.89
N THR A 398 7.15 -26.05 11.36
CA THR A 398 6.10 -25.15 10.84
C THR A 398 5.85 -24.02 11.81
N ALA A 399 5.44 -22.87 11.30
CA ALA A 399 5.00 -21.75 12.12
C ALA A 399 3.92 -22.17 13.13
N GLY A 400 3.93 -21.53 14.28
CA GLY A 400 2.99 -21.72 15.37
C GLY A 400 3.25 -20.68 16.44
N GLU A 401 2.33 -20.55 17.40
CA GLU A 401 2.49 -19.57 18.46
C GLU A 401 3.82 -19.82 19.21
N LYS A 402 4.70 -18.81 19.18
CA LYS A 402 6.02 -18.79 19.84
C LYS A 402 6.97 -19.95 19.49
N ARG A 403 6.74 -20.65 18.36
CA ARG A 403 7.68 -21.68 17.92
C ARG A 403 8.99 -21.07 17.47
N ALA A 404 10.07 -21.48 18.08
CA ALA A 404 11.40 -20.98 17.79
C ALA A 404 12.41 -22.13 17.59
N ILE A 405 13.46 -21.83 16.82
CA ILE A 405 14.62 -22.70 16.63
C ILE A 405 15.89 -22.01 17.15
N ARG A 406 16.90 -22.81 17.46
CA ARG A 406 18.26 -22.34 17.69
C ARG A 406 19.14 -22.77 16.54
N ILE A 407 19.88 -21.81 16.00
CA ILE A 407 20.88 -22.03 14.95
C ILE A 407 22.24 -21.71 15.55
N PRO A 408 23.22 -22.61 15.50
CA PRO A 408 24.55 -22.36 16.03
C PRO A 408 25.21 -21.12 15.40
N ARG A 409 25.88 -20.27 16.19
CA ARG A 409 26.62 -19.10 15.67
C ARG A 409 27.67 -19.51 14.62
N SER A 410 28.31 -20.65 14.81
CA SER A 410 29.30 -21.22 13.89
C SER A 410 28.76 -21.49 12.48
N ALA A 411 27.43 -21.63 12.32
CA ALA A 411 26.80 -21.82 11.01
C ALA A 411 26.93 -20.61 10.08
N PHE A 412 27.17 -19.41 10.63
CA PHE A 412 27.26 -18.17 9.84
C PHE A 412 28.63 -17.95 9.20
N HIS A 413 29.65 -18.76 9.55
CA HIS A 413 31.03 -18.63 9.03
C HIS A 413 31.59 -17.20 9.07
N ALA A 414 31.17 -16.39 10.06
CA ALA A 414 31.62 -15.03 10.21
C ALA A 414 33.02 -14.99 10.87
N GLU A 415 33.91 -14.16 10.33
CA GLU A 415 35.25 -13.94 10.93
C GLU A 415 35.17 -13.30 12.32
N ASN A 416 34.09 -12.53 12.58
CA ASN A 416 33.84 -11.87 13.85
C ASN A 416 32.37 -12.02 14.27
N GLU A 417 32.12 -12.86 15.29
CA GLU A 417 30.77 -13.14 15.78
C GLU A 417 30.11 -11.93 16.46
N LEU A 418 30.87 -11.01 17.05
CA LEU A 418 30.34 -9.79 17.67
C LEU A 418 29.88 -8.79 16.62
N GLU A 419 30.57 -8.74 15.49
CA GLU A 419 30.18 -7.92 14.36
C GLU A 419 28.86 -8.42 13.76
N LEU A 420 28.66 -9.74 13.66
CA LEU A 420 27.45 -10.36 13.16
C LEU A 420 26.21 -9.97 13.99
N GLU A 421 26.31 -9.98 15.32
CA GLU A 421 25.22 -9.58 16.22
C GLU A 421 24.87 -8.08 16.07
N SER A 422 25.88 -7.23 15.82
CA SER A 422 25.68 -5.81 15.56
C SER A 422 24.97 -5.56 14.21
N ILE A 423 25.30 -6.35 13.18
CA ILE A 423 24.68 -6.26 11.86
C ILE A 423 23.27 -6.84 11.85
N LEU A 424 23.05 -7.93 12.57
CA LEU A 424 21.81 -8.67 12.68
C LEU A 424 21.24 -8.61 14.11
N PRO A 425 20.81 -7.44 14.59
CA PRO A 425 20.29 -7.31 15.96
C PRO A 425 19.00 -8.13 16.16
N ALA A 426 18.60 -8.28 17.42
CA ALA A 426 17.28 -8.81 17.73
C ALA A 426 16.20 -8.06 16.96
N GLN A 427 15.14 -8.75 16.55
CA GLN A 427 14.09 -8.31 15.62
C GLN A 427 14.52 -8.24 14.15
N THR A 428 15.73 -8.68 13.78
CA THR A 428 16.09 -8.86 12.36
C THR A 428 15.14 -9.85 11.69
N VAL A 429 14.57 -9.41 10.58
CA VAL A 429 13.63 -10.19 9.77
C VAL A 429 14.39 -11.14 8.84
N ILE A 430 13.85 -12.32 8.67
CA ILE A 430 14.41 -13.39 7.84
C ILE A 430 13.42 -13.73 6.75
N ARG A 431 13.89 -13.80 5.51
CA ARG A 431 13.12 -14.32 4.38
C ARG A 431 13.72 -15.62 3.84
N LYS A 432 12.89 -16.37 3.14
CA LYS A 432 13.26 -17.62 2.47
C LYS A 432 12.71 -17.61 1.05
N ALA A 433 13.48 -18.08 0.08
CA ALA A 433 13.01 -18.25 -1.28
C ALA A 433 11.85 -19.26 -1.34
N LYS A 434 10.82 -18.95 -2.09
CA LYS A 434 9.72 -19.88 -2.40
C LYS A 434 10.14 -20.88 -3.47
N ALA A 435 9.68 -22.12 -3.34
CA ALA A 435 9.68 -23.06 -4.44
C ALA A 435 8.53 -22.70 -5.40
N LEU A 436 8.86 -21.99 -6.47
CA LEU A 436 7.89 -21.62 -7.52
C LEU A 436 7.87 -22.69 -8.61
N THR A 437 6.71 -22.90 -9.22
CA THR A 437 6.62 -23.68 -10.47
C THR A 437 7.28 -22.93 -11.62
N ALA A 438 7.60 -23.62 -12.71
CA ALA A 438 8.17 -22.98 -13.91
C ALA A 438 7.23 -21.90 -14.46
N GLU A 439 5.91 -22.12 -14.41
CA GLU A 439 4.88 -21.18 -14.82
C GLU A 439 4.85 -19.94 -13.92
N GLN A 440 4.81 -20.10 -12.60
CA GLN A 440 4.88 -19.00 -11.64
C GLN A 440 6.16 -18.18 -11.78
N THR A 441 7.30 -18.85 -12.04
CA THR A 441 8.57 -18.17 -12.29
C THR A 441 8.52 -17.33 -13.58
N SER A 442 7.95 -17.90 -14.65
CA SER A 442 7.76 -17.18 -15.92
C SER A 442 6.83 -15.99 -15.75
N GLN A 443 5.71 -16.17 -15.07
CA GLN A 443 4.76 -15.10 -14.80
C GLN A 443 5.38 -13.97 -13.96
N LEU A 444 6.11 -14.31 -12.90
CA LEU A 444 6.79 -13.32 -12.07
C LEU A 444 7.82 -12.52 -12.87
N ALA A 445 8.57 -13.17 -13.77
CA ALA A 445 9.53 -12.50 -14.64
C ALA A 445 8.84 -11.58 -15.66
N GLN A 446 7.71 -11.98 -16.22
CA GLN A 446 6.90 -11.18 -17.14
C GLN A 446 6.33 -9.95 -16.40
N ASN A 447 5.73 -10.14 -15.23
CA ASN A 447 5.17 -9.06 -14.42
C ASN A 447 6.24 -8.02 -14.06
N ARG A 448 7.46 -8.45 -13.69
CA ARG A 448 8.58 -7.55 -13.40
C ARG A 448 9.03 -6.77 -14.63
N THR A 449 9.03 -7.40 -15.80
CA THR A 449 9.40 -6.72 -17.04
C THR A 449 8.35 -5.69 -17.44
N SER A 450 7.07 -6.05 -17.43
CA SER A 450 5.96 -5.15 -17.69
C SER A 450 5.95 -3.96 -16.71
N GLN A 451 6.16 -4.24 -15.44
CA GLN A 451 6.25 -3.24 -14.40
C GLN A 451 7.38 -2.22 -14.64
N ARG A 452 8.56 -2.66 -15.09
CA ARG A 452 9.67 -1.75 -15.41
C ARG A 452 9.36 -0.85 -16.59
N VAL A 453 8.60 -1.33 -17.57
CA VAL A 453 8.11 -0.50 -18.69
C VAL A 453 7.11 0.53 -18.19
N GLU A 454 6.13 0.11 -17.40
CA GLU A 454 5.08 0.99 -16.85
C GLU A 454 5.62 2.08 -15.94
N LEU A 455 6.69 1.79 -15.21
CA LEU A 455 7.38 2.75 -14.35
C LEU A 455 8.39 3.63 -15.12
N GLY A 456 8.46 3.51 -16.46
CA GLY A 456 9.36 4.30 -17.30
C GLY A 456 10.85 3.97 -17.15
N LEU A 457 11.19 2.81 -16.58
CA LEU A 457 12.57 2.38 -16.32
C LEU A 457 13.22 1.64 -17.50
N VAL A 458 12.42 1.21 -18.46
CA VAL A 458 12.85 0.50 -19.68
C VAL A 458 12.03 1.02 -20.86
N ASP A 459 12.72 1.38 -21.95
CA ASP A 459 12.05 1.74 -23.20
C ASP A 459 11.32 0.51 -23.77
N PRO A 460 9.99 0.60 -24.00
CA PRO A 460 9.23 -0.48 -24.64
C PRO A 460 9.83 -0.95 -25.98
N ALA A 461 10.47 -0.07 -26.73
CA ALA A 461 11.13 -0.38 -27.97
C ALA A 461 12.38 -1.23 -27.82
N SER A 462 12.99 -1.27 -26.63
CA SER A 462 14.18 -2.10 -26.33
C SER A 462 13.84 -3.56 -26.07
N LEU A 463 12.57 -3.88 -25.83
CA LEU A 463 12.10 -5.24 -25.63
C LEU A 463 11.81 -5.86 -26.98
N THR A 464 12.52 -6.92 -27.34
CA THR A 464 12.27 -7.69 -28.57
C THR A 464 10.80 -8.10 -28.64
N LYS A 465 10.11 -7.63 -29.65
CA LYS A 465 8.67 -7.69 -29.88
C LYS A 465 8.08 -9.06 -29.60
N ARG A 466 7.30 -9.21 -28.50
CA ARG A 466 6.05 -9.97 -28.59
C ARG A 466 4.96 -8.99 -29.05
N PRO A 467 4.09 -9.36 -29.99
CA PRO A 467 2.97 -8.50 -30.34
C PRO A 467 2.07 -8.41 -29.12
N VAL A 468 2.14 -7.29 -28.40
CA VAL A 468 1.00 -6.84 -27.61
C VAL A 468 -0.05 -6.55 -28.67
N THR A 469 -1.05 -7.39 -28.81
CA THR A 469 -2.26 -7.07 -29.53
C THR A 469 -2.89 -5.89 -28.76
N LYS A 470 -2.50 -4.67 -29.15
CA LYS A 470 -3.26 -3.50 -28.75
C LYS A 470 -4.68 -3.77 -29.17
N PRO A 471 -5.67 -3.63 -28.28
CA PRO A 471 -7.05 -3.54 -28.71
C PRO A 471 -7.08 -2.53 -29.85
N ALA A 472 -7.66 -2.90 -30.98
CA ALA A 472 -7.83 -2.01 -32.11
C ALA A 472 -8.76 -0.86 -31.67
N GLY A 473 -8.19 0.24 -31.25
CA GLY A 473 -8.83 1.38 -30.66
C GLY A 473 -7.96 1.90 -29.54
N GLY A 474 -6.96 2.72 -29.87
CA GLY A 474 -6.25 3.51 -28.85
C GLY A 474 -7.25 4.41 -28.11
N PRO A 475 -6.92 4.90 -26.90
CA PRO A 475 -7.81 5.78 -26.18
C PRO A 475 -8.23 6.92 -27.10
N VAL A 476 -9.53 7.01 -27.36
CA VAL A 476 -10.09 8.18 -28.06
C VAL A 476 -9.74 9.35 -27.18
N LYS A 477 -8.82 10.21 -27.62
CA LYS A 477 -8.50 11.43 -26.87
C LYS A 477 -9.81 12.16 -26.64
N ALA A 478 -10.15 12.41 -25.39
CA ALA A 478 -11.30 13.22 -25.06
C ALA A 478 -11.21 14.52 -25.86
N PRO A 479 -12.28 14.92 -26.58
CA PRO A 479 -12.26 16.16 -27.33
C PRO A 479 -11.96 17.32 -26.37
N LYS A 480 -11.12 18.25 -26.81
CA LYS A 480 -10.82 19.46 -26.02
C LYS A 480 -12.13 20.19 -25.73
N LEU A 481 -12.36 20.51 -24.47
CA LEU A 481 -13.50 21.29 -23.99
C LEU A 481 -13.72 22.55 -24.82
N GLY A 482 -14.85 22.60 -25.52
CA GLY A 482 -15.44 23.85 -25.98
C GLY A 482 -16.34 24.40 -24.87
N ALA A 483 -16.27 25.68 -24.62
CA ALA A 483 -16.90 26.33 -23.47
C ALA A 483 -18.43 26.42 -23.50
N GLU A 484 -19.12 25.82 -24.49
CA GLU A 484 -20.54 26.02 -24.69
C GLU A 484 -21.31 24.69 -24.80
N GLY A 485 -22.20 24.43 -23.85
CA GLY A 485 -23.29 23.47 -24.02
C GLY A 485 -23.61 22.59 -22.83
N CYS A 486 -24.53 23.02 -22.02
CA CYS A 486 -25.26 22.19 -21.08
C CYS A 486 -26.39 21.43 -21.79
N CYS A 487 -26.45 20.08 -21.65
CA CYS A 487 -27.57 19.29 -22.24
C CYS A 487 -28.90 19.46 -21.49
N GLY A 488 -28.91 20.18 -20.37
CA GLY A 488 -30.11 20.47 -19.58
C GLY A 488 -30.67 19.30 -18.77
N LEU A 489 -29.93 18.19 -18.67
CA LEU A 489 -30.38 16.98 -17.94
C LEU A 489 -30.13 17.02 -16.43
N GLY A 490 -29.69 18.15 -15.86
CA GLY A 490 -29.52 18.33 -14.41
C GLY A 490 -28.41 17.50 -13.78
N CYS A 491 -27.50 16.94 -14.57
CA CYS A 491 -26.32 16.26 -14.04
C CYS A 491 -25.32 17.29 -13.48
N ASN A 492 -24.67 16.97 -12.36
CA ASN A 492 -23.61 17.79 -11.77
C ASN A 492 -22.32 17.72 -12.63
N GLY A 493 -22.38 18.26 -13.83
CA GLY A 493 -21.27 18.35 -14.77
C GLY A 493 -21.66 17.84 -16.15
N CYS A 494 -21.63 18.75 -17.13
CA CYS A 494 -21.81 18.37 -18.51
C CYS A 494 -20.63 17.52 -18.97
N LEU A 495 -20.94 16.44 -19.67
CA LEU A 495 -19.92 15.65 -20.34
C LEU A 495 -19.18 16.55 -21.33
N PRO A 496 -17.85 16.70 -21.21
CA PRO A 496 -17.07 17.65 -22.01
C PRO A 496 -17.14 17.39 -23.53
N PHE A 497 -17.65 16.24 -23.95
CA PHE A 497 -17.75 15.80 -25.33
C PHE A 497 -19.19 15.70 -25.84
N TRP A 498 -20.18 16.16 -25.05
CA TRP A 498 -21.58 16.07 -25.45
C TRP A 498 -21.89 16.80 -26.77
N ASN A 499 -21.14 17.81 -27.14
CA ASN A 499 -21.27 18.55 -28.41
C ASN A 499 -20.51 17.91 -29.58
N ASP A 500 -19.83 16.78 -29.39
CA ASP A 500 -19.19 16.03 -30.46
C ASP A 500 -20.25 15.51 -31.47
N GLU A 501 -19.93 15.53 -32.76
CA GLU A 501 -20.84 15.07 -33.84
C GLU A 501 -21.35 13.65 -33.63
N LYS A 502 -20.55 12.76 -33.05
CA LYS A 502 -20.95 11.39 -32.74
C LYS A 502 -22.15 11.27 -31.80
N TYR A 503 -22.44 12.31 -31.00
CA TYR A 503 -23.60 12.35 -30.09
C TYR A 503 -24.80 13.10 -30.67
N GLU A 504 -24.75 13.56 -31.92
CA GLU A 504 -25.81 14.33 -32.55
C GLU A 504 -27.13 13.55 -32.58
N LYS A 505 -27.07 12.25 -32.86
CA LYS A 505 -28.23 11.35 -32.87
C LYS A 505 -28.87 11.21 -31.48
N ALA A 506 -28.03 11.11 -30.43
CA ALA A 506 -28.51 11.03 -29.04
C ALA A 506 -29.13 12.37 -28.60
N ARG A 507 -28.53 13.51 -28.96
CA ARG A 507 -29.09 14.84 -28.69
C ARG A 507 -30.45 15.02 -29.34
N THR A 508 -30.58 14.61 -30.60
CA THR A 508 -31.84 14.72 -31.35
C THR A 508 -32.94 13.85 -30.73
N GLN A 509 -32.63 12.64 -30.29
CA GLN A 509 -33.58 11.76 -29.61
C GLN A 509 -34.06 12.32 -28.28
N LEU A 510 -33.17 12.90 -27.48
CA LEU A 510 -33.49 13.51 -26.18
C LEU A 510 -34.35 14.78 -26.31
N VAL A 511 -34.16 15.57 -27.37
CA VAL A 511 -35.01 16.74 -27.66
C VAL A 511 -36.39 16.31 -28.15
N ALA A 512 -36.49 15.21 -28.87
CA ALA A 512 -37.77 14.68 -29.38
C ALA A 512 -38.60 13.95 -28.29
N SER A 513 -37.99 13.60 -27.14
CA SER A 513 -38.66 12.93 -26.01
C SER A 513 -39.15 13.93 -24.93
N LYS A 514 -38.93 15.22 -25.09
CA LYS A 514 -39.54 16.31 -24.31
C LYS A 514 -40.73 16.90 -25.04
#